data_cd0eda6f370b983ffa4b922b95895133
#
_entry.id   cd0eda6f370b983ffa4b922b95895133
#
_cell.length_a   1.000
_cell.length_b   1.000
_cell.length_c   1.000
_cell.angle_alpha   90.00
_cell.angle_beta   90.00
_cell.angle_gamma   90.00
#
_symmetry.space_group_name_H-M   'P 1'
#
loop_
_entity.id
_entity.type
_entity.pdbx_description
1 polymer ?
#
loop_
_entity_poly.entity_id
_entity_poly.type
_entity_poly.pdbx_seq_one_letter_code
_entity_poly.pdbx_strand_id
1 'polypeptide(L)'
;AFISATIATVLGTLAAITLVRMGRFPGRTLFSGMIFAPLVMPEVITGLSLLLLFVALNIDRGFWTITLAHITFTMCYAAVVVQARLQDFDKSVEEAAMDLGATPVNTFFQVTLPIIAPSVISAWLLSFTLSLDDLVVASFTTGPGATTLPMKIYSQVRLGVTPEINAISTILIGIVTVGVLAAAYFTKRQSERQERERRIAFGASD
;
A
#
# COMPACT_ATOMS: atom_id res chain seq x y z
N ALA A 1 10.94 -1.35 3.47
CA ALA A 1 9.78 -1.57 2.63
C ALA A 1 8.73 -2.48 3.28
N PHE A 2 9.06 -3.72 3.73
CA PHE A 2 8.08 -4.66 4.28
C PHE A 2 7.33 -4.11 5.50
N ILE A 3 8.06 -3.60 6.49
CA ILE A 3 7.48 -3.03 7.71
C ILE A 3 6.63 -1.81 7.36
N SER A 4 7.16 -0.92 6.52
CA SER A 4 6.45 0.29 6.09
C SER A 4 5.14 -0.05 5.37
N ALA A 5 5.19 -0.98 4.40
CA ALA A 5 4.01 -1.41 3.65
C ALA A 5 2.94 -2.04 4.55
N THR A 6 3.35 -2.87 5.50
CA THR A 6 2.41 -3.53 6.42
C THR A 6 1.70 -2.51 7.31
N ILE A 7 2.45 -1.61 7.96
CA ILE A 7 1.86 -0.60 8.83
C ILE A 7 1.03 0.40 8.02
N ALA A 8 1.54 0.85 6.86
CA ALA A 8 0.83 1.77 5.98
C ALA A 8 -0.50 1.18 5.48
N THR A 9 -0.53 -0.10 5.12
CA THR A 9 -1.75 -0.77 4.66
C THR A 9 -2.76 -0.89 5.79
N VAL A 10 -2.34 -1.24 7.00
CA VAL A 10 -3.24 -1.30 8.16
C VAL A 10 -3.83 0.09 8.44
N LEU A 11 -2.99 1.13 8.54
CA LEU A 11 -3.45 2.50 8.81
C LEU A 11 -4.32 3.04 7.66
N GLY A 12 -3.93 2.80 6.41
CA GLY A 12 -4.70 3.19 5.22
C GLY A 12 -6.06 2.50 5.16
N THR A 13 -6.12 1.21 5.50
CA THR A 13 -7.38 0.46 5.59
C THR A 13 -8.30 1.04 6.67
N LEU A 14 -7.77 1.32 7.87
CA LEU A 14 -8.53 1.95 8.95
C LEU A 14 -9.03 3.35 8.56
N ALA A 15 -8.19 4.14 7.90
CA ALA A 15 -8.58 5.45 7.37
C ALA A 15 -9.69 5.34 6.32
N ALA A 16 -9.59 4.40 5.39
CA ALA A 16 -10.61 4.14 4.38
C ALA A 16 -11.95 3.74 5.00
N ILE A 17 -11.94 2.81 5.97
CA ILE A 17 -13.14 2.40 6.71
C ILE A 17 -13.78 3.60 7.40
N THR A 18 -12.98 4.41 8.11
CA THR A 18 -13.45 5.62 8.78
C THR A 18 -14.14 6.59 7.81
N LEU A 19 -13.51 6.85 6.66
CA LEU A 19 -14.06 7.77 5.66
C LEU A 19 -15.33 7.25 4.96
N VAL A 20 -15.46 5.94 4.78
CA VAL A 20 -16.59 5.34 4.06
C VAL A 20 -17.74 4.96 4.99
N ARG A 21 -17.45 4.45 6.20
CA ARG A 21 -18.47 3.88 7.10
C ARG A 21 -18.94 4.81 8.19
N MET A 22 -18.10 5.73 8.70
CA MET A 22 -18.48 6.59 9.83
C MET A 22 -19.37 7.80 9.47
N GLY A 23 -19.73 7.98 8.20
CA GLY A 23 -20.61 9.06 7.79
C GLY A 23 -20.03 10.47 8.02
N ARG A 24 -20.84 11.40 8.57
CA ARG A 24 -20.40 12.78 8.89
C ARG A 24 -19.98 12.86 10.33
N PHE A 25 -18.73 13.26 10.59
CA PHE A 25 -18.21 13.54 11.91
C PHE A 25 -17.44 14.87 11.92
N PRO A 26 -17.32 15.56 13.08
CA PRO A 26 -16.53 16.78 13.18
C PRO A 26 -15.07 16.54 12.77
N GLY A 27 -14.53 17.40 11.89
CA GLY A 27 -13.15 17.26 11.41
C GLY A 27 -12.94 16.27 10.25
N ARG A 28 -14.00 15.66 9.72
CA ARG A 28 -13.88 14.69 8.60
C ARG A 28 -13.13 15.27 7.40
N THR A 29 -13.38 16.53 7.04
CA THR A 29 -12.71 17.20 5.91
C THR A 29 -11.22 17.36 6.18
N LEU A 30 -10.85 17.76 7.41
CA LEU A 30 -9.45 17.87 7.82
C LEU A 30 -8.76 16.50 7.81
N PHE A 31 -9.40 15.49 8.40
CA PHE A 31 -8.90 14.12 8.40
C PHE A 31 -8.67 13.58 6.99
N SER A 32 -9.66 13.76 6.09
CA SER A 32 -9.53 13.39 4.68
C SER A 32 -8.38 14.14 4.00
N GLY A 33 -8.28 15.46 4.23
CA GLY A 33 -7.19 16.27 3.70
C GLY A 33 -5.82 15.78 4.17
N MET A 34 -5.67 15.46 5.45
CA MET A 34 -4.40 14.95 6.00
C MET A 34 -4.03 13.57 5.43
N ILE A 35 -4.99 12.67 5.25
CA ILE A 35 -4.75 11.34 4.65
C ILE A 35 -4.29 11.48 3.19
N PHE A 36 -4.92 12.36 2.41
CA PHE A 36 -4.62 12.45 0.98
C PHE A 36 -3.60 13.54 0.61
N ALA A 37 -3.17 14.37 1.56
CA ALA A 37 -2.16 15.40 1.32
C ALA A 37 -0.89 14.85 0.64
N PRO A 38 -0.29 13.73 1.08
CA PRO A 38 0.93 13.20 0.45
C PRO A 38 0.77 12.80 -1.02
N LEU A 39 -0.46 12.49 -1.47
CA LEU A 39 -0.74 12.18 -2.89
C LEU A 39 -0.56 13.38 -3.82
N VAL A 40 -0.83 14.57 -3.30
CA VAL A 40 -0.82 15.81 -4.09
C VAL A 40 0.50 16.57 -3.93
N MET A 41 1.18 16.34 -2.80
CA MET A 41 2.45 17.01 -2.50
C MET A 41 3.60 16.39 -3.29
N PRO A 42 4.49 17.22 -3.88
CA PRO A 42 5.73 16.72 -4.46
C PRO A 42 6.57 15.96 -3.41
N GLU A 43 7.13 14.82 -3.78
CA GLU A 43 7.92 13.95 -2.88
C GLU A 43 9.08 14.70 -2.20
N VAL A 44 9.72 15.63 -2.93
CA VAL A 44 10.80 16.48 -2.40
C VAL A 44 10.31 17.32 -1.22
N ILE A 45 9.12 17.90 -1.33
CA ILE A 45 8.53 18.73 -0.25
C ILE A 45 8.17 17.85 0.94
N THR A 46 7.59 16.68 0.69
CA THR A 46 7.28 15.69 1.73
C THR A 46 8.55 15.25 2.47
N GLY A 47 9.59 14.88 1.74
CA GLY A 47 10.87 14.47 2.31
C GLY A 47 11.55 15.56 3.12
N LEU A 48 11.56 16.80 2.59
CA LEU A 48 12.12 17.95 3.29
C LEU A 48 11.32 18.29 4.57
N SER A 49 10.01 18.25 4.51
CA SER A 49 9.15 18.50 5.67
C SER A 49 9.39 17.49 6.78
N LEU A 50 9.52 16.21 6.43
CA LEU A 50 9.85 15.14 7.39
C LEU A 50 11.26 15.32 7.98
N LEU A 51 12.24 15.69 7.15
CA LEU A 51 13.59 16.03 7.64
C LEU A 51 13.52 17.13 8.69
N LEU A 52 12.84 18.25 8.38
CA LEU A 52 12.70 19.37 9.31
C LEU A 52 11.98 18.97 10.60
N LEU A 53 10.95 18.13 10.50
CA LEU A 53 10.26 17.59 11.65
C LEU A 53 11.20 16.75 12.54
N PHE A 54 11.96 15.82 11.96
CA PHE A 54 12.87 14.97 12.73
C PHE A 54 13.99 15.80 13.38
N VAL A 55 14.51 16.82 12.70
CA VAL A 55 15.50 17.74 13.27
C VAL A 55 14.87 18.56 14.42
N ALA A 56 13.67 19.10 14.25
CA ALA A 56 12.99 19.87 15.28
C ALA A 56 12.68 19.04 16.54
N LEU A 57 12.43 17.75 16.38
CA LEU A 57 12.17 16.80 17.48
C LEU A 57 13.45 16.18 18.05
N ASN A 58 14.64 16.55 17.54
CA ASN A 58 15.93 15.94 17.88
C ASN A 58 15.95 14.40 17.73
N ILE A 59 15.29 13.88 16.69
CA ILE A 59 15.27 12.46 16.37
C ILE A 59 16.44 12.16 15.42
N ASP A 60 17.33 11.26 15.85
CA ASP A 60 18.44 10.79 15.02
C ASP A 60 17.92 10.07 13.79
N ARG A 61 18.42 10.49 12.62
CA ARG A 61 18.00 9.90 11.34
C ARG A 61 18.62 8.52 11.15
N GLY A 62 17.85 7.60 10.59
CA GLY A 62 18.29 6.23 10.38
C GLY A 62 17.16 5.33 9.85
N PHE A 63 17.24 4.06 10.16
CA PHE A 63 16.26 3.06 9.72
C PHE A 63 14.82 3.42 10.08
N TRP A 64 14.56 3.87 11.30
CA TRP A 64 13.21 4.17 11.78
C TRP A 64 12.62 5.44 11.16
N THR A 65 13.43 6.46 10.92
CA THR A 65 12.96 7.69 10.26
C THR A 65 12.60 7.45 8.80
N ILE A 66 13.36 6.61 8.07
CA ILE A 66 12.99 6.15 6.74
C ILE A 66 11.67 5.35 6.82
N THR A 67 11.56 4.42 7.77
CA THR A 67 10.37 3.60 7.93
C THR A 67 9.12 4.44 8.18
N LEU A 68 9.20 5.41 9.10
CA LEU A 68 8.10 6.34 9.41
C LEU A 68 7.73 7.22 8.20
N ALA A 69 8.73 7.72 7.49
CA ALA A 69 8.53 8.51 6.29
C ALA A 69 7.79 7.72 5.20
N HIS A 70 8.22 6.47 4.98
CA HIS A 70 7.57 5.59 4.01
C HIS A 70 6.15 5.20 4.44
N ILE A 71 5.88 4.98 5.73
CA ILE A 71 4.52 4.76 6.23
C ILE A 71 3.64 5.97 5.90
N THR A 72 4.13 7.18 6.20
CA THR A 72 3.38 8.42 6.03
C THR A 72 2.93 8.62 4.59
N PHE A 73 3.83 8.41 3.63
CA PHE A 73 3.48 8.67 2.23
C PHE A 73 2.79 7.48 1.56
N THR A 74 3.11 6.22 1.90
CA THR A 74 2.47 5.06 1.25
C THR A 74 1.08 4.76 1.82
N MET A 75 0.78 5.20 3.05
CA MET A 75 -0.53 5.04 3.67
C MET A 75 -1.65 5.68 2.84
N CYS A 76 -1.40 6.82 2.20
CA CYS A 76 -2.42 7.49 1.37
C CYS A 76 -2.80 6.65 0.15
N TYR A 77 -1.84 5.99 -0.50
CA TYR A 77 -2.11 5.07 -1.62
C TYR A 77 -2.91 3.86 -1.17
N ALA A 78 -2.53 3.27 -0.03
CA ALA A 78 -3.30 2.17 0.55
C ALA A 78 -4.74 2.59 0.88
N ALA A 79 -4.93 3.78 1.45
CA ALA A 79 -6.26 4.31 1.76
C ALA A 79 -7.11 4.48 0.51
N VAL A 80 -6.56 5.01 -0.59
CA VAL A 80 -7.29 5.17 -1.87
C VAL A 80 -7.75 3.84 -2.44
N VAL A 81 -6.84 2.86 -2.52
CA VAL A 81 -7.15 1.54 -3.10
C VAL A 81 -8.25 0.82 -2.31
N VAL A 82 -8.14 0.83 -0.98
CA VAL A 82 -9.13 0.18 -0.11
C VAL A 82 -10.44 0.97 -0.09
N GLN A 83 -10.38 2.31 -0.11
CA GLN A 83 -11.57 3.16 -0.14
C GLN A 83 -12.41 2.93 -1.39
N ALA A 84 -11.79 2.83 -2.56
CA ALA A 84 -12.47 2.53 -3.81
C ALA A 84 -13.27 1.23 -3.69
N ARG A 85 -12.65 0.17 -3.18
CA ARG A 85 -13.34 -1.12 -2.98
C ARG A 85 -14.48 -1.06 -1.97
N LEU A 86 -14.29 -0.31 -0.86
CA LEU A 86 -15.32 -0.15 0.16
C LEU A 86 -16.53 0.66 -0.32
N GLN A 87 -16.34 1.58 -1.28
CA GLN A 87 -17.43 2.35 -1.89
C GLN A 87 -18.31 1.48 -2.79
N ASP A 88 -17.71 0.53 -3.52
CA ASP A 88 -18.40 -0.41 -4.38
C ASP A 88 -19.04 -1.59 -3.61
N PHE A 89 -18.69 -1.73 -2.34
CA PHE A 89 -19.19 -2.84 -1.52
C PHE A 89 -20.57 -2.54 -0.95
N ASP A 90 -21.54 -3.44 -1.24
CA ASP A 90 -22.91 -3.32 -0.77
C ASP A 90 -23.00 -3.50 0.76
N LYS A 91 -23.48 -2.47 1.44
CA LYS A 91 -23.64 -2.45 2.90
C LYS A 91 -24.70 -3.44 3.39
N SER A 92 -25.64 -3.84 2.54
CA SER A 92 -26.70 -4.77 2.91
C SER A 92 -26.16 -6.11 3.43
N VAL A 93 -24.97 -6.52 2.96
CA VAL A 93 -24.30 -7.75 3.42
C VAL A 93 -23.82 -7.61 4.87
N GLU A 94 -23.29 -6.42 5.25
CA GLU A 94 -22.91 -6.13 6.64
C GLU A 94 -24.13 -6.04 7.56
N GLU A 95 -25.20 -5.39 7.09
CA GLU A 95 -26.47 -5.25 7.81
C GLU A 95 -27.12 -6.62 8.04
N ALA A 96 -27.18 -7.47 7.02
CA ALA A 96 -27.71 -8.84 7.14
C ALA A 96 -26.93 -9.69 8.16
N ALA A 97 -25.60 -9.56 8.20
CA ALA A 97 -24.79 -10.26 9.18
C ALA A 97 -25.08 -9.77 10.63
N MET A 98 -25.29 -8.46 10.80
CA MET A 98 -25.67 -7.89 12.10
C MET A 98 -27.09 -8.27 12.52
N ASP A 99 -28.03 -8.36 11.58
CA ASP A 99 -29.40 -8.83 11.83
C ASP A 99 -29.44 -10.31 12.31
N LEU A 100 -28.45 -11.10 11.86
CA LEU A 100 -28.23 -12.47 12.32
C LEU A 100 -27.49 -12.56 13.67
N GLY A 101 -27.26 -11.40 14.33
CA GLY A 101 -26.64 -11.32 15.66
C GLY A 101 -25.14 -11.16 15.69
N ALA A 102 -24.47 -10.94 14.55
CA ALA A 102 -23.04 -10.64 14.54
C ALA A 102 -22.77 -9.25 15.13
N THR A 103 -21.73 -9.16 15.98
CA THR A 103 -21.27 -7.85 16.44
C THR A 103 -20.55 -7.08 15.31
N PRO A 104 -20.48 -5.75 15.31
CA PRO A 104 -19.77 -4.98 14.28
C PRO A 104 -18.33 -5.43 14.05
N VAL A 105 -17.63 -5.82 15.12
CA VAL A 105 -16.26 -6.34 15.03
C VAL A 105 -16.22 -7.71 14.32
N ASN A 106 -17.13 -8.61 14.67
CA ASN A 106 -17.23 -9.91 14.01
C ASN A 106 -17.64 -9.75 12.54
N THR A 107 -18.58 -8.86 12.24
CA THR A 107 -18.97 -8.53 10.87
C THR A 107 -17.77 -8.03 10.08
N PHE A 108 -16.96 -7.16 10.67
CA PHE A 108 -15.74 -6.69 9.99
C PHE A 108 -14.78 -7.84 9.65
N PHE A 109 -14.42 -8.69 10.61
CA PHE A 109 -13.43 -9.75 10.37
C PHE A 109 -13.96 -10.93 9.56
N GLN A 110 -15.25 -11.26 9.67
CA GLN A 110 -15.83 -12.44 9.02
C GLN A 110 -16.51 -12.14 7.67
N VAL A 111 -16.92 -10.89 7.44
CA VAL A 111 -17.62 -10.48 6.23
C VAL A 111 -16.85 -9.43 5.46
N THR A 112 -16.65 -8.25 6.04
CA THR A 112 -16.06 -7.10 5.33
C THR A 112 -14.63 -7.38 4.90
N LEU A 113 -13.77 -7.78 5.83
CA LEU A 113 -12.33 -7.98 5.57
C LEU A 113 -12.07 -9.07 4.52
N PRO A 114 -12.72 -10.26 4.53
CA PRO A 114 -12.54 -11.24 3.46
C PRO A 114 -12.96 -10.73 2.08
N ILE A 115 -14.02 -9.95 2.00
CA ILE A 115 -14.52 -9.41 0.73
C ILE A 115 -13.59 -8.33 0.16
N ILE A 116 -12.99 -7.50 1.01
CA ILE A 116 -12.05 -6.47 0.59
C ILE A 116 -10.60 -6.97 0.55
N ALA A 117 -10.31 -8.18 1.02
CA ALA A 117 -8.95 -8.72 1.14
C ALA A 117 -8.13 -8.63 -0.17
N PRO A 118 -8.68 -8.90 -1.37
CA PRO A 118 -7.93 -8.71 -2.61
C PRO A 118 -7.42 -7.28 -2.79
N SER A 119 -8.23 -6.28 -2.41
CA SER A 119 -7.84 -4.87 -2.49
C SER A 119 -6.84 -4.48 -1.40
N VAL A 120 -6.95 -5.06 -0.20
CA VAL A 120 -5.96 -4.87 0.88
C VAL A 120 -4.61 -5.45 0.47
N ILE A 121 -4.59 -6.63 -0.16
CA ILE A 121 -3.36 -7.24 -0.70
C ILE A 121 -2.77 -6.37 -1.81
N SER A 122 -3.59 -5.87 -2.73
CA SER A 122 -3.16 -4.96 -3.79
C SER A 122 -2.59 -3.65 -3.23
N ALA A 123 -3.23 -3.09 -2.20
CA ALA A 123 -2.76 -1.91 -1.48
C ALA A 123 -1.41 -2.16 -0.81
N TRP A 124 -1.23 -3.33 -0.21
CA TRP A 124 0.03 -3.73 0.41
C TRP A 124 1.15 -3.87 -0.64
N LEU A 125 0.87 -4.53 -1.77
CA LEU A 125 1.84 -4.68 -2.86
C LEU A 125 2.24 -3.32 -3.44
N LEU A 126 1.28 -2.42 -3.64
CA LEU A 126 1.54 -1.05 -4.09
C LEU A 126 2.41 -0.30 -3.09
N SER A 127 2.05 -0.30 -1.80
CA SER A 127 2.82 0.33 -0.73
C SER A 127 4.23 -0.24 -0.61
N PHE A 128 4.37 -1.56 -0.77
CA PHE A 128 5.67 -2.23 -0.77
C PHE A 128 6.54 -1.78 -1.93
N THR A 129 5.99 -1.73 -3.13
CA THR A 129 6.71 -1.30 -4.34
C THR A 129 7.15 0.15 -4.22
N LEU A 130 6.24 1.05 -3.85
CA LEU A 130 6.55 2.48 -3.65
C LEU A 130 7.61 2.72 -2.57
N SER A 131 7.60 1.92 -1.49
CA SER A 131 8.62 2.01 -0.45
C SER A 131 9.96 1.39 -0.84
N LEU A 132 9.94 0.42 -1.78
CA LEU A 132 11.15 -0.29 -2.20
C LEU A 132 11.99 0.53 -3.19
N ASP A 133 11.34 1.24 -4.10
CA ASP A 133 11.97 2.02 -5.16
C ASP A 133 12.21 3.49 -4.78
N ASP A 134 11.71 3.94 -3.63
CA ASP A 134 11.87 5.33 -3.20
C ASP A 134 13.33 5.71 -3.00
N LEU A 135 13.71 6.79 -3.66
CA LEU A 135 15.00 7.46 -3.53
C LEU A 135 14.87 8.82 -2.87
N VAL A 136 13.78 9.53 -3.18
CA VAL A 136 13.64 10.95 -2.87
C VAL A 136 13.40 11.14 -1.38
N VAL A 137 12.33 10.58 -0.85
CA VAL A 137 11.98 10.72 0.58
C VAL A 137 13.05 10.06 1.45
N ALA A 138 13.56 8.88 1.04
CA ALA A 138 14.66 8.23 1.74
C ALA A 138 15.91 9.09 1.84
N SER A 139 16.26 9.86 0.79
CA SER A 139 17.44 10.72 0.79
C SER A 139 17.39 11.81 1.87
N PHE A 140 16.21 12.33 2.19
CA PHE A 140 16.02 13.34 3.24
C PHE A 140 15.98 12.72 4.64
N THR A 141 15.47 11.50 4.76
CA THR A 141 15.17 10.87 6.06
C THR A 141 16.20 9.83 6.50
N THR A 142 17.17 9.51 5.63
CA THR A 142 18.28 8.59 5.95
C THR A 142 19.28 9.18 6.92
N GLY A 143 20.03 8.29 7.57
CA GLY A 143 21.14 8.62 8.48
C GLY A 143 22.26 7.60 8.41
N PRO A 144 23.27 7.71 9.28
CA PRO A 144 24.40 6.79 9.31
C PRO A 144 23.96 5.32 9.39
N GLY A 145 24.49 4.48 8.49
CA GLY A 145 24.20 3.04 8.47
C GLY A 145 22.84 2.63 7.94
N ALA A 146 22.01 3.55 7.42
CA ALA A 146 20.65 3.27 6.94
C ALA A 146 20.46 3.60 5.46
N THR A 147 21.40 3.20 4.61
CA THR A 147 21.32 3.42 3.16
C THR A 147 20.37 2.43 2.52
N THR A 148 19.39 2.91 1.74
CA THR A 148 18.48 2.06 0.96
C THR A 148 19.15 1.56 -0.33
N LEU A 149 18.60 0.50 -0.93
CA LEU A 149 19.13 -0.04 -2.19
C LEU A 149 19.10 0.97 -3.33
N PRO A 150 18.00 1.72 -3.59
CA PRO A 150 17.98 2.78 -4.60
C PRO A 150 19.05 3.85 -4.38
N MET A 151 19.26 4.29 -3.15
CA MET A 151 20.31 5.26 -2.82
C MET A 151 21.72 4.71 -3.11
N LYS A 152 21.96 3.44 -2.79
CA LYS A 152 23.23 2.78 -3.08
C LYS A 152 23.48 2.69 -4.57
N ILE A 153 22.48 2.25 -5.34
CA ILE A 153 22.56 2.18 -6.80
C ILE A 153 22.84 3.58 -7.39
N TYR A 154 22.06 4.59 -6.98
CA TYR A 154 22.20 5.94 -7.45
C TYR A 154 23.59 6.53 -7.18
N SER A 155 24.14 6.33 -5.97
CA SER A 155 25.48 6.79 -5.61
C SER A 155 26.57 6.14 -6.47
N GLN A 156 26.44 4.85 -6.74
CA GLN A 156 27.40 4.09 -7.53
C GLN A 156 27.35 4.48 -9.02
N VAL A 157 26.15 4.69 -9.56
CA VAL A 157 26.01 5.16 -10.96
C VAL A 157 26.70 6.52 -11.17
N ARG A 158 26.65 7.41 -10.17
CA ARG A 158 27.36 8.70 -10.23
C ARG A 158 28.89 8.58 -10.17
N LEU A 159 29.40 7.56 -9.48
CA LEU A 159 30.85 7.33 -9.33
C LEU A 159 31.44 6.47 -10.48
N GLY A 160 30.60 5.91 -11.30
CA GLY A 160 30.94 4.96 -12.37
C GLY A 160 30.27 3.60 -12.16
N VAL A 161 29.66 3.07 -13.21
CA VAL A 161 28.93 1.81 -13.14
C VAL A 161 29.92 0.65 -13.00
N THR A 162 29.82 -0.08 -11.88
CA THR A 162 30.63 -1.28 -11.65
C THR A 162 29.89 -2.54 -12.08
N PRO A 163 30.61 -3.64 -12.41
CA PRO A 163 29.97 -4.92 -12.74
C PRO A 163 29.03 -5.46 -11.65
N GLU A 164 29.33 -5.15 -10.38
CA GLU A 164 28.50 -5.53 -9.21
C GLU A 164 27.11 -4.89 -9.27
N ILE A 165 27.00 -3.62 -9.65
CA ILE A 165 25.74 -2.92 -9.81
C ILE A 165 24.90 -3.54 -10.93
N ASN A 166 25.54 -3.86 -12.06
CA ASN A 166 24.85 -4.53 -13.15
C ASN A 166 24.33 -5.90 -12.73
N ALA A 167 25.11 -6.65 -11.95
CA ALA A 167 24.67 -7.95 -11.41
C ALA A 167 23.48 -7.82 -10.47
N ILE A 168 23.53 -6.90 -9.49
CA ILE A 168 22.42 -6.65 -8.54
C ILE A 168 21.16 -6.20 -9.29
N SER A 169 21.28 -5.25 -10.21
CA SER A 169 20.15 -4.76 -11.02
C SER A 169 19.54 -5.88 -11.87
N THR A 170 20.36 -6.74 -12.48
CA THR A 170 19.89 -7.87 -13.27
C THR A 170 19.14 -8.89 -12.41
N ILE A 171 19.64 -9.21 -11.22
CA ILE A 171 18.98 -10.11 -10.29
C ILE A 171 17.62 -9.52 -9.84
N LEU A 172 17.59 -8.23 -9.51
CA LEU A 172 16.36 -7.56 -9.07
C LEU A 172 15.31 -7.55 -10.19
N ILE A 173 15.69 -7.18 -11.42
CA ILE A 173 14.82 -7.25 -12.59
C ILE A 173 14.34 -8.67 -12.84
N GLY A 174 15.20 -9.66 -12.70
CA GLY A 174 14.86 -11.07 -12.82
C GLY A 174 13.80 -11.51 -11.82
N ILE A 175 13.96 -11.16 -10.55
CA ILE A 175 12.99 -11.47 -9.48
C ILE A 175 11.63 -10.81 -9.78
N VAL A 176 11.64 -9.53 -10.13
CA VAL A 176 10.40 -8.79 -10.46
C VAL A 176 9.72 -9.40 -11.68
N THR A 177 10.48 -9.70 -12.73
CA THR A 177 9.94 -10.31 -13.96
C THR A 177 9.29 -11.66 -13.67
N VAL A 178 9.95 -12.53 -12.91
CA VAL A 178 9.39 -13.83 -12.50
C VAL A 178 8.12 -13.62 -11.66
N GLY A 179 8.12 -12.67 -10.73
CA GLY A 179 6.95 -12.34 -9.91
C GLY A 179 5.75 -11.87 -10.76
N VAL A 180 5.99 -10.97 -11.72
CA VAL A 180 4.95 -10.48 -12.63
C VAL A 180 4.41 -11.59 -13.53
N LEU A 181 5.28 -12.41 -14.10
CA LEU A 181 4.85 -13.54 -14.95
C LEU A 181 4.06 -14.57 -14.15
N ALA A 182 4.48 -14.88 -12.92
CA ALA A 182 3.74 -15.77 -12.02
C ALA A 182 2.36 -15.19 -11.69
N ALA A 183 2.28 -13.91 -11.29
CA ALA A 183 1.02 -13.24 -11.02
C ALA A 183 0.07 -13.24 -12.22
N ALA A 184 0.58 -12.90 -13.40
CA ALA A 184 -0.19 -12.92 -14.65
C ALA A 184 -0.72 -14.33 -14.97
N TYR A 185 0.11 -15.36 -14.77
CA TYR A 185 -0.30 -16.75 -14.98
C TYR A 185 -1.43 -17.18 -14.01
N PHE A 186 -1.31 -16.84 -12.72
CA PHE A 186 -2.34 -17.16 -11.74
C PHE A 186 -3.65 -16.41 -12.02
N THR A 187 -3.58 -15.12 -12.36
CA THR A 187 -4.75 -14.31 -12.72
C THR A 187 -5.45 -14.86 -13.94
N LYS A 188 -4.69 -15.24 -14.99
CA LYS A 188 -5.26 -15.85 -16.20
C LYS A 188 -5.98 -17.16 -15.87
N ARG A 189 -5.36 -18.04 -15.10
CA ARG A 189 -6.00 -19.29 -14.67
C ARG A 189 -7.28 -19.07 -13.88
N GLN A 190 -7.30 -18.06 -13.02
CA GLN A 190 -8.49 -17.74 -12.22
C GLN A 190 -9.62 -17.20 -13.09
N SER A 191 -9.33 -16.32 -14.05
CA SER A 191 -10.31 -15.84 -15.03
C SER A 191 -10.90 -16.97 -15.87
N GLU A 192 -10.06 -17.88 -16.39
CA GLU A 192 -10.52 -19.03 -17.17
C GLU A 192 -11.41 -19.98 -16.36
N ARG A 193 -11.16 -20.16 -15.06
CA ARG A 193 -12.02 -20.94 -14.16
C ARG A 193 -13.38 -20.26 -13.98
N GLN A 194 -13.40 -18.95 -13.69
CA GLN A 194 -14.63 -18.18 -13.53
C GLN A 194 -15.48 -18.17 -14.81
N GLU A 195 -14.86 -18.06 -15.98
CA GLU A 195 -15.59 -18.15 -17.24
C GLU A 195 -16.19 -19.53 -17.48
N ARG A 196 -15.47 -20.60 -17.12
CA ARG A 196 -16.01 -21.98 -17.20
C ARG A 196 -17.20 -22.17 -16.25
N GLU A 197 -17.10 -21.70 -15.01
CA GLU A 197 -18.18 -21.78 -14.04
C GLU A 197 -19.41 -20.99 -14.50
N ARG A 198 -19.22 -19.79 -15.06
CA ARG A 198 -20.31 -19.02 -15.68
C ARG A 198 -20.97 -19.75 -16.83
N ARG A 199 -20.19 -20.34 -17.76
CA ARG A 199 -20.76 -21.11 -18.88
C ARG A 199 -21.55 -22.31 -18.42
N ILE A 200 -21.11 -23.02 -17.38
CA ILE A 200 -21.84 -24.16 -16.80
C ILE A 200 -23.14 -23.67 -16.14
N ALA A 201 -23.10 -22.56 -15.39
CA ALA A 201 -24.26 -21.99 -14.73
C ALA A 201 -25.35 -21.50 -15.73
N PHE A 202 -24.94 -20.90 -16.85
CA PHE A 202 -25.86 -20.43 -17.91
C PHE A 202 -26.26 -21.53 -18.89
N GLY A 203 -25.43 -22.56 -19.12
CA GLY A 203 -25.77 -23.69 -20.00
C GLY A 203 -26.62 -24.78 -19.34
N ALA A 204 -26.85 -24.71 -18.02
CA ALA A 204 -27.73 -25.60 -17.30
C ALA A 204 -29.18 -25.05 -17.17
N SER A 205 -29.47 -23.90 -17.81
CA SER A 205 -30.79 -23.24 -17.80
C SER A 205 -31.58 -23.44 -19.11
N ASP A 206 -31.05 -24.19 -20.10
CA ASP A 206 -31.73 -24.68 -21.30
C ASP A 206 -31.98 -26.19 -21.18
#